data_b636c1f6a9b342cfcd20f6cdebd9d457
#
_entry.id   b636c1f6a9b342cfcd20f6cdebd9d457
#
_cell.length_a   1.000
_cell.length_b   1.000
_cell.length_c   1.000
_cell.angle_alpha   90.00
_cell.angle_beta   90.00
_cell.angle_gamma   90.00
#
_symmetry.space_group_name_H-M   'P 1'
#
loop_
_entity.id
_entity.type
_entity.pdbx_description
1 polymer ?
#
loop_
_entity_poly.entity_id
_entity_poly.type
_entity_poly.pdbx_seq_one_letter_code
_entity_poly.pdbx_strand_id
1 'polypeptide(L)'
;MIRNFKRTAAIFGLVAATSTALVACNDSNDSGSDKAEGGSDAAETKEVSGDLSGEGASSQKSAMSVFEKAFLGEYPDANFSYTSSGSGAGVKAFNGGTVDFAGSDSALKEDKGEVEAAKERCGGNDAWHLPTTIGPVAIAYNLGDTEVNLSTDTLAKIFKGEITKWNDDAIKAENEGTDLPEKDITVIFRSDESGTSDNFQKFLKSATGNWDSEGKQFPDAVGEGANGSSGVADQVASIDGAITYVEAGYAHQKEADGVKIAKIDFGNGPVELSSESVGVALDHLAFKETGSEHNMVVDSEKLFASDDEGAYPLILTTYNIVCSAGYDEETSALVKAFFNTVLDNQNQELEDAGFIPVSGDHLDRLKAAVEAIQ
;
A
#
# COMPACT_ATOMS: atom_id res chain seq x y z
N MET A 1 -32.73 -10.44 -39.52
CA MET A 1 -32.95 -9.08 -40.04
C MET A 1 -31.65 -8.32 -39.90
N ILE A 2 -30.99 -8.12 -41.03
CA ILE A 2 -29.68 -7.46 -41.17
C ILE A 2 -29.98 -5.97 -41.35
N ARG A 3 -29.34 -5.11 -40.58
CA ARG A 3 -29.35 -3.66 -40.86
C ARG A 3 -27.91 -3.13 -40.79
N ASN A 4 -27.41 -2.90 -42.00
CA ASN A 4 -26.19 -2.15 -42.32
C ASN A 4 -26.27 -0.70 -41.81
N PHE A 5 -25.21 -0.19 -41.23
CA PHE A 5 -24.98 1.25 -41.14
C PHE A 5 -23.64 1.62 -41.80
N LYS A 6 -23.77 2.54 -42.74
CA LYS A 6 -22.77 3.01 -43.69
C LYS A 6 -21.70 3.87 -43.02
N ARG A 7 -20.46 3.67 -43.49
CA ARG A 7 -19.32 4.55 -43.30
C ARG A 7 -19.53 5.87 -44.02
N THR A 8 -19.24 7.00 -43.38
CA THR A 8 -19.02 8.27 -44.05
C THR A 8 -17.64 8.79 -43.64
N ALA A 9 -16.72 8.82 -44.60
CA ALA A 9 -15.43 9.46 -44.51
C ALA A 9 -15.59 10.94 -44.84
N ALA A 10 -14.98 11.80 -44.06
CA ALA A 10 -14.79 13.21 -44.41
C ALA A 10 -13.29 13.55 -44.34
N ILE A 11 -12.73 13.82 -45.47
CA ILE A 11 -11.38 14.32 -45.73
C ILE A 11 -11.48 15.85 -45.83
N PHE A 12 -10.68 16.56 -45.05
CA PHE A 12 -10.24 17.95 -45.28
C PHE A 12 -9.06 18.17 -44.34
N GLY A 13 -7.91 18.69 -44.67
CA GLY A 13 -7.42 19.50 -45.73
C GLY A 13 -6.16 20.16 -45.15
N LEU A 14 -5.03 19.92 -45.79
CA LEU A 14 -3.68 20.40 -45.43
C LEU A 14 -3.61 21.92 -45.66
N VAL A 15 -3.14 22.71 -44.66
CA VAL A 15 -2.60 24.05 -44.88
C VAL A 15 -1.23 24.13 -44.23
N ALA A 16 -0.21 24.13 -45.05
CA ALA A 16 1.15 24.47 -44.67
C ALA A 16 1.31 26.01 -44.69
N ALA A 17 1.80 26.55 -43.59
CA ALA A 17 2.28 27.94 -43.56
C ALA A 17 3.76 27.94 -43.16
N THR A 18 4.59 28.15 -44.14
CA THR A 18 6.02 28.47 -43.99
C THR A 18 6.16 29.94 -43.60
N SER A 19 6.84 30.22 -42.51
CA SER A 19 7.31 31.56 -42.16
C SER A 19 8.84 31.56 -42.06
N THR A 20 9.42 32.24 -43.01
CA THR A 20 10.85 32.52 -43.21
C THR A 20 11.39 33.46 -42.13
N ALA A 21 12.53 33.11 -41.56
CA ALA A 21 13.33 33.96 -40.71
C ALA A 21 13.99 35.08 -41.55
N LEU A 22 13.89 36.30 -41.07
CA LEU A 22 14.72 37.43 -41.52
C LEU A 22 15.66 37.84 -40.41
N VAL A 23 16.94 37.58 -40.61
CA VAL A 23 18.05 38.16 -39.86
C VAL A 23 18.28 39.58 -40.36
N ALA A 24 18.24 40.57 -39.48
CA ALA A 24 18.75 41.89 -39.74
C ALA A 24 19.68 42.30 -38.62
N CYS A 25 20.98 42.34 -38.90
CA CYS A 25 21.96 43.06 -38.11
C CYS A 25 21.77 44.56 -38.38
N ASN A 26 21.71 45.36 -37.34
CA ASN A 26 22.13 46.75 -37.43
C ASN A 26 22.78 47.20 -36.12
N ASP A 27 23.94 47.80 -36.30
CA ASP A 27 24.86 48.33 -35.30
C ASP A 27 24.45 49.76 -34.93
N SER A 28 24.69 50.13 -33.71
CA SER A 28 25.02 51.44 -33.12
C SER A 28 24.21 51.92 -31.93
N ASN A 29 24.87 51.81 -30.76
CA ASN A 29 25.12 52.86 -29.75
C ASN A 29 23.95 53.80 -29.31
N ASP A 30 23.50 53.71 -28.08
CA ASP A 30 23.74 54.66 -26.98
C ASP A 30 22.80 54.38 -25.76
N SER A 31 23.39 54.50 -24.60
CA SER A 31 22.94 54.69 -23.20
C SER A 31 21.43 54.81 -22.85
N GLY A 32 21.04 53.96 -21.80
CA GLY A 32 19.90 54.25 -20.97
C GLY A 32 19.43 53.06 -20.15
N SER A 33 19.81 52.99 -18.86
CA SER A 33 19.37 52.01 -17.89
C SER A 33 17.86 51.85 -17.85
N ASP A 34 17.43 50.58 -17.82
CA ASP A 34 16.47 50.08 -16.81
C ASP A 34 16.49 48.54 -16.83
N LYS A 35 16.91 47.98 -15.72
CA LYS A 35 16.84 46.56 -15.41
C LYS A 35 15.40 46.14 -15.22
N ALA A 36 14.92 45.26 -16.09
CA ALA A 36 13.85 44.34 -15.76
C ALA A 36 14.47 42.93 -15.86
N GLU A 37 14.97 42.43 -14.77
CA GLU A 37 15.29 41.00 -14.57
C GLU A 37 13.96 40.24 -14.53
N GLY A 38 13.53 39.77 -15.69
CA GLY A 38 12.57 38.68 -15.79
C GLY A 38 13.37 37.37 -15.77
N GLY A 39 13.78 36.94 -14.58
CA GLY A 39 14.25 35.59 -14.37
C GLY A 39 13.07 34.64 -14.57
N SER A 40 13.01 33.98 -15.73
CA SER A 40 12.33 32.71 -15.80
C SER A 40 13.22 31.73 -15.05
N ASP A 41 12.88 31.41 -13.79
CA ASP A 41 13.27 30.16 -13.16
C ASP A 41 12.68 29.03 -14.00
N ALA A 42 13.37 28.65 -15.05
CA ALA A 42 13.29 27.32 -15.57
C ALA A 42 13.88 26.46 -14.45
N ALA A 43 13.04 25.77 -13.68
CA ALA A 43 13.49 24.71 -12.80
C ALA A 43 14.41 23.84 -13.66
N GLU A 44 15.69 23.73 -13.26
CA GLU A 44 16.58 22.73 -13.81
C GLU A 44 15.92 21.39 -13.51
N THR A 45 15.29 20.79 -14.52
CA THR A 45 14.90 19.39 -14.49
C THR A 45 16.21 18.64 -14.32
N LYS A 46 16.48 18.15 -13.12
CA LYS A 46 17.56 17.21 -12.89
C LYS A 46 17.27 16.03 -13.79
N GLU A 47 18.14 15.77 -14.75
CA GLU A 47 18.03 14.60 -15.62
C GLU A 47 18.23 13.35 -14.72
N VAL A 48 17.10 12.77 -14.27
CA VAL A 48 17.09 11.47 -13.61
C VAL A 48 16.77 10.45 -14.68
N SER A 49 17.65 9.50 -14.90
CA SER A 49 17.50 8.44 -15.88
C SER A 49 18.07 7.14 -15.33
N GLY A 50 17.73 6.00 -15.92
CA GLY A 50 18.18 4.69 -15.50
C GLY A 50 17.02 3.79 -15.05
N ASP A 51 17.35 2.65 -14.46
CA ASP A 51 16.40 1.61 -14.07
C ASP A 51 16.26 1.58 -12.54
N LEU A 52 15.04 1.78 -12.03
CA LEU A 52 14.70 1.61 -10.63
C LEU A 52 13.81 0.37 -10.44
N SER A 53 14.24 -0.53 -9.57
CA SER A 53 13.54 -1.79 -9.32
C SER A 53 13.12 -1.94 -7.87
N GLY A 54 11.90 -2.41 -7.65
CA GLY A 54 11.38 -2.78 -6.34
C GLY A 54 10.68 -4.14 -6.36
N GLU A 55 10.66 -4.81 -5.21
CA GLU A 55 9.94 -6.06 -5.05
C GLU A 55 9.34 -6.17 -3.66
N GLY A 56 8.19 -6.86 -3.51
CA GLY A 56 7.69 -7.18 -2.19
C GLY A 56 6.17 -7.16 -2.02
N ALA A 57 5.72 -6.49 -0.98
CA ALA A 57 4.35 -6.50 -0.51
C ALA A 57 3.32 -6.31 -1.63
N SER A 58 2.43 -7.29 -1.80
CA SER A 58 1.34 -7.21 -2.77
C SER A 58 0.22 -6.29 -2.31
N SER A 59 0.16 -5.97 -1.03
CA SER A 59 -0.73 -5.00 -0.41
C SER A 59 -0.67 -3.63 -1.08
N GLN A 60 0.54 -3.15 -1.39
CA GLN A 60 0.76 -1.83 -2.00
C GLN A 60 0.80 -1.81 -3.54
N LYS A 61 0.46 -2.91 -4.22
CA LYS A 61 0.55 -2.97 -5.70
C LYS A 61 -0.24 -1.85 -6.39
N SER A 62 -1.45 -1.57 -5.93
CA SER A 62 -2.28 -0.51 -6.50
C SER A 62 -1.69 0.89 -6.25
N ALA A 63 -1.13 1.13 -5.06
CA ALA A 63 -0.41 2.37 -4.76
C ALA A 63 0.83 2.53 -5.64
N MET A 64 1.61 1.44 -5.82
CA MET A 64 2.78 1.47 -6.72
C MET A 64 2.41 1.82 -8.16
N SER A 65 1.23 1.40 -8.63
CA SER A 65 0.76 1.78 -9.98
C SER A 65 0.44 3.27 -10.09
N VAL A 66 -0.09 3.89 -9.02
CA VAL A 66 -0.29 5.35 -8.95
C VAL A 66 1.06 6.07 -8.97
N PHE A 67 2.00 5.62 -8.15
CA PHE A 67 3.32 6.23 -8.03
C PHE A 67 4.18 6.04 -9.29
N GLU A 68 4.15 4.86 -9.92
CA GLU A 68 4.79 4.57 -11.20
C GLU A 68 4.34 5.56 -12.29
N LYS A 69 3.02 5.72 -12.42
CA LYS A 69 2.43 6.64 -13.40
C LYS A 69 2.90 8.08 -13.17
N ALA A 70 2.93 8.54 -11.91
CA ALA A 70 3.40 9.87 -11.56
C ALA A 70 4.90 10.02 -11.83
N PHE A 71 5.71 9.05 -11.39
CA PHE A 71 7.16 9.05 -11.55
C PHE A 71 7.59 9.07 -13.01
N LEU A 72 7.05 8.18 -13.86
CA LEU A 72 7.36 8.15 -15.28
C LEU A 72 6.82 9.38 -16.05
N GLY A 73 5.79 10.03 -15.50
CA GLY A 73 5.31 11.31 -16.02
C GLY A 73 6.26 12.48 -15.73
N GLU A 74 6.96 12.45 -14.60
CA GLU A 74 7.93 13.48 -14.20
C GLU A 74 9.33 13.21 -14.75
N TYR A 75 9.74 11.92 -14.81
CA TYR A 75 11.05 11.45 -15.26
C TYR A 75 10.93 10.50 -16.46
N PRO A 76 10.67 10.99 -17.67
CA PRO A 76 10.39 10.16 -18.83
C PRO A 76 11.58 9.33 -19.34
N ASP A 77 12.81 9.66 -18.90
CA ASP A 77 14.04 8.94 -19.24
C ASP A 77 14.41 7.87 -18.20
N ALA A 78 13.62 7.75 -17.13
CA ALA A 78 13.73 6.67 -16.14
C ALA A 78 12.85 5.48 -16.52
N ASN A 79 13.23 4.29 -16.06
CA ASN A 79 12.40 3.09 -16.07
C ASN A 79 12.08 2.69 -14.63
N PHE A 80 10.88 2.14 -14.41
CA PHE A 80 10.46 1.66 -13.09
C PHE A 80 9.85 0.26 -13.21
N SER A 81 10.12 -0.58 -12.22
CA SER A 81 9.46 -1.87 -12.10
C SER A 81 9.20 -2.23 -10.65
N TYR A 82 8.00 -2.73 -10.36
CA TYR A 82 7.67 -3.28 -9.05
C TYR A 82 7.06 -4.68 -9.17
N THR A 83 7.71 -5.67 -8.53
CA THR A 83 7.21 -7.05 -8.50
C THR A 83 6.50 -7.33 -7.19
N SER A 84 5.18 -7.54 -7.25
CA SER A 84 4.36 -7.82 -6.05
C SER A 84 4.39 -9.30 -5.70
N SER A 85 5.46 -9.75 -5.04
CA SER A 85 5.75 -11.16 -4.71
C SER A 85 5.50 -11.53 -3.23
N GLY A 86 5.08 -10.56 -2.41
CA GLY A 86 4.93 -10.67 -0.96
C GLY A 86 6.12 -10.12 -0.18
N SER A 87 5.85 -9.65 1.05
CA SER A 87 6.85 -8.96 1.88
C SER A 87 8.11 -9.78 2.13
N GLY A 88 7.97 -11.09 2.34
CA GLY A 88 9.12 -11.98 2.58
C GLY A 88 10.03 -12.10 1.37
N ALA A 89 9.47 -12.19 0.16
CA ALA A 89 10.23 -12.23 -1.09
C ALA A 89 10.95 -10.90 -1.33
N GLY A 90 10.25 -9.77 -1.12
CA GLY A 90 10.85 -8.44 -1.24
C GLY A 90 12.04 -8.22 -0.32
N VAL A 91 11.93 -8.58 0.96
CA VAL A 91 13.04 -8.50 1.92
C VAL A 91 14.23 -9.36 1.47
N LYS A 92 13.97 -10.58 0.96
CA LYS A 92 15.04 -11.46 0.44
C LYS A 92 15.70 -10.87 -0.80
N ALA A 93 14.92 -10.29 -1.72
CA ALA A 93 15.43 -9.67 -2.95
C ALA A 93 16.29 -8.44 -2.63
N PHE A 94 15.83 -7.56 -1.72
CA PHE A 94 16.59 -6.40 -1.26
C PHE A 94 17.91 -6.81 -0.57
N ASN A 95 17.82 -7.72 0.40
CA ASN A 95 19.01 -8.21 1.13
C ASN A 95 20.00 -8.92 0.20
N GLY A 96 19.51 -9.57 -0.87
CA GLY A 96 20.32 -10.18 -1.92
C GLY A 96 20.88 -9.19 -2.95
N GLY A 97 20.54 -7.91 -2.89
CA GLY A 97 20.98 -6.88 -3.83
C GLY A 97 20.42 -7.04 -5.25
N THR A 98 19.26 -7.70 -5.40
CA THR A 98 18.63 -7.92 -6.71
C THR A 98 17.60 -6.84 -7.08
N VAL A 99 17.22 -6.01 -6.10
CA VAL A 99 16.36 -4.82 -6.28
C VAL A 99 16.88 -3.65 -5.46
N ASP A 100 16.46 -2.45 -5.80
CA ASP A 100 16.93 -1.21 -5.19
C ASP A 100 16.19 -0.90 -3.89
N PHE A 101 14.91 -1.29 -3.79
CA PHE A 101 14.12 -1.17 -2.57
C PHE A 101 13.18 -2.36 -2.39
N ALA A 102 12.75 -2.61 -1.15
CA ALA A 102 11.74 -3.61 -0.87
C ALA A 102 10.45 -2.99 -0.35
N GLY A 103 9.30 -3.54 -0.80
CA GLY A 103 8.02 -3.32 -0.15
C GLY A 103 7.78 -4.38 0.94
N SER A 104 7.46 -3.96 2.17
CA SER A 104 7.16 -4.90 3.25
C SER A 104 6.16 -4.32 4.26
N ASP A 105 5.14 -5.11 4.62
CA ASP A 105 4.20 -4.74 5.69
C ASP A 105 4.72 -5.12 7.09
N SER A 106 5.94 -5.66 7.14
CA SER A 106 6.62 -5.99 8.39
C SER A 106 7.99 -5.34 8.41
N ALA A 107 8.39 -4.77 9.54
CA ALA A 107 9.77 -4.35 9.71
C ALA A 107 10.72 -5.55 9.62
N LEU A 108 11.98 -5.26 9.27
CA LEU A 108 13.07 -6.24 9.26
C LEU A 108 13.24 -6.84 10.66
N LYS A 109 13.40 -8.16 10.73
CA LYS A 109 13.51 -8.93 11.97
C LYS A 109 14.96 -9.23 12.31
N GLU A 110 15.40 -8.80 13.50
CA GLU A 110 16.76 -9.07 14.00
C GLU A 110 16.98 -10.56 14.25
N ASP A 111 16.00 -11.22 14.89
CA ASP A 111 16.06 -12.64 15.23
C ASP A 111 16.13 -13.57 14.02
N LYS A 112 15.79 -13.07 12.84
CA LYS A 112 15.93 -13.78 11.55
C LYS A 112 17.12 -13.34 10.72
N GLY A 113 17.96 -12.44 11.24
CA GLY A 113 19.12 -11.90 10.56
C GLY A 113 18.78 -10.96 9.39
N GLU A 114 17.52 -10.53 9.25
CA GLU A 114 17.09 -9.67 8.15
C GLU A 114 17.76 -8.28 8.23
N VAL A 115 17.91 -7.74 9.45
CA VAL A 115 18.56 -6.42 9.69
C VAL A 115 20.04 -6.46 9.33
N GLU A 116 20.77 -7.49 9.77
CA GLU A 116 22.21 -7.61 9.46
C GLU A 116 22.45 -7.81 7.96
N ALA A 117 21.63 -8.64 7.31
CA ALA A 117 21.73 -8.84 5.87
C ALA A 117 21.41 -7.56 5.07
N ALA A 118 20.43 -6.76 5.51
CA ALA A 118 20.13 -5.46 4.92
C ALA A 118 21.30 -4.49 5.09
N LYS A 119 21.92 -4.48 6.27
CA LYS A 119 23.10 -3.66 6.55
C LYS A 119 24.30 -4.06 5.68
N GLU A 120 24.53 -5.36 5.49
CA GLU A 120 25.57 -5.86 4.58
C GLU A 120 25.30 -5.41 3.14
N ARG A 121 24.04 -5.55 2.66
CA ARG A 121 23.61 -5.07 1.36
C ARG A 121 23.85 -3.56 1.18
N CYS A 122 23.67 -2.76 2.22
CA CYS A 122 23.86 -1.32 2.22
C CYS A 122 25.33 -0.89 2.50
N GLY A 123 26.32 -1.78 2.29
CA GLY A 123 27.73 -1.46 2.46
C GLY A 123 28.12 -1.15 3.89
N GLY A 124 27.42 -1.69 4.88
CA GLY A 124 27.63 -1.46 6.32
C GLY A 124 26.79 -0.32 6.90
N ASN A 125 25.96 0.33 6.09
CA ASN A 125 25.03 1.37 6.54
C ASN A 125 23.68 0.74 6.90
N ASP A 126 22.88 1.44 7.71
CA ASP A 126 21.57 0.93 8.11
C ASP A 126 20.57 1.01 6.94
N ALA A 127 19.65 0.05 6.89
CA ALA A 127 18.46 0.16 6.06
C ALA A 127 17.36 0.88 6.84
N TRP A 128 16.63 1.78 6.17
CA TRP A 128 15.52 2.52 6.75
C TRP A 128 14.17 2.00 6.25
N HIS A 129 13.20 2.06 7.15
CA HIS A 129 11.80 1.77 6.85
C HIS A 129 11.07 3.08 6.62
N LEU A 130 10.52 3.27 5.42
CA LEU A 130 9.73 4.43 5.04
C LEU A 130 8.27 4.01 4.93
N PRO A 131 7.40 4.26 5.94
CA PRO A 131 5.97 3.90 5.90
C PRO A 131 5.19 4.89 5.02
N THR A 132 5.34 4.75 3.72
CA THR A 132 4.75 5.66 2.72
C THR A 132 3.34 5.27 2.29
N THR A 133 2.89 4.06 2.67
CA THR A 133 1.58 3.54 2.29
C THR A 133 0.86 3.03 3.53
N ILE A 134 -0.32 3.56 3.80
CA ILE A 134 -1.19 3.16 4.91
C ILE A 134 -2.50 2.67 4.30
N GLY A 135 -2.96 1.49 4.71
CA GLY A 135 -4.24 0.95 4.26
C GLY A 135 -4.92 0.12 5.33
N PRO A 136 -6.24 0.24 5.49
CA PRO A 136 -6.96 -0.64 6.39
C PRO A 136 -7.05 -2.05 5.81
N VAL A 137 -7.05 -3.06 6.69
CA VAL A 137 -7.31 -4.46 6.34
C VAL A 137 -8.78 -4.75 6.56
N ALA A 138 -9.46 -5.12 5.50
CA ALA A 138 -10.86 -5.56 5.53
C ALA A 138 -10.96 -7.03 5.91
N ILE A 139 -11.98 -7.38 6.66
CA ILE A 139 -12.47 -8.75 6.79
C ILE A 139 -13.54 -8.93 5.72
N ALA A 140 -13.10 -9.44 4.57
CA ALA A 140 -13.92 -9.60 3.38
C ALA A 140 -14.55 -11.00 3.34
N TYR A 141 -15.82 -11.10 2.96
CA TYR A 141 -16.54 -12.35 2.89
C TYR A 141 -17.53 -12.38 1.74
N ASN A 142 -17.98 -13.59 1.35
CA ASN A 142 -18.99 -13.80 0.33
C ASN A 142 -20.16 -14.59 0.93
N LEU A 143 -21.26 -13.88 1.24
CA LEU A 143 -22.49 -14.48 1.81
C LEU A 143 -23.73 -13.86 1.16
N GLY A 144 -23.65 -13.53 -0.13
CA GLY A 144 -24.70 -12.84 -0.86
C GLY A 144 -25.03 -11.48 -0.24
N ASP A 145 -26.32 -11.18 -0.04
CA ASP A 145 -26.76 -9.90 0.50
C ASP A 145 -26.70 -9.81 2.04
N THR A 146 -26.29 -10.88 2.74
CA THR A 146 -26.25 -10.93 4.20
C THR A 146 -25.15 -10.03 4.74
N GLU A 147 -25.49 -9.09 5.62
CA GLU A 147 -24.51 -8.28 6.37
C GLU A 147 -24.14 -8.96 7.68
N VAL A 148 -22.87 -8.89 8.05
CA VAL A 148 -22.32 -9.60 9.22
C VAL A 148 -21.49 -8.67 10.07
N ASN A 149 -21.74 -8.72 11.39
CA ASN A 149 -20.91 -8.15 12.42
C ASN A 149 -20.12 -9.29 13.08
N LEU A 150 -18.86 -9.08 13.38
CA LEU A 150 -17.99 -10.05 14.05
C LEU A 150 -17.21 -9.38 15.19
N SER A 151 -17.22 -9.95 16.37
CA SER A 151 -16.25 -9.56 17.39
C SER A 151 -14.85 -10.08 17.05
N THR A 152 -13.82 -9.48 17.63
CA THR A 152 -12.44 -9.95 17.47
C THR A 152 -12.27 -11.40 17.96
N ASP A 153 -12.96 -11.79 19.03
CA ASP A 153 -12.94 -13.16 19.53
C ASP A 153 -13.58 -14.16 18.55
N THR A 154 -14.74 -13.82 17.98
CA THR A 154 -15.41 -14.64 16.97
C THR A 154 -14.56 -14.75 15.72
N LEU A 155 -13.96 -13.65 15.28
CA LEU A 155 -13.03 -13.61 14.17
C LEU A 155 -11.83 -14.57 14.39
N ALA A 156 -11.18 -14.50 15.54
CA ALA A 156 -10.07 -15.40 15.88
C ALA A 156 -10.49 -16.89 15.85
N LYS A 157 -11.68 -17.22 16.37
CA LYS A 157 -12.22 -18.60 16.37
C LYS A 157 -12.52 -19.09 14.95
N ILE A 158 -13.01 -18.23 14.07
CA ILE A 158 -13.22 -18.56 12.65
C ILE A 158 -11.87 -18.93 12.01
N PHE A 159 -10.86 -18.07 12.14
CA PHE A 159 -9.54 -18.31 11.54
C PHE A 159 -8.75 -19.45 12.20
N LYS A 160 -9.13 -19.89 13.42
CA LYS A 160 -8.64 -21.12 14.04
C LYS A 160 -9.42 -22.38 13.60
N GLY A 161 -10.57 -22.23 12.93
CA GLY A 161 -11.46 -23.33 12.57
C GLY A 161 -12.27 -23.87 13.75
N GLU A 162 -12.40 -23.11 14.83
CA GLU A 162 -13.26 -23.43 15.97
C GLU A 162 -14.73 -23.12 15.66
N ILE A 163 -14.99 -22.08 14.85
CA ILE A 163 -16.28 -21.75 14.26
C ILE A 163 -16.20 -22.03 12.77
N THR A 164 -17.05 -22.93 12.29
CA THR A 164 -17.02 -23.46 10.93
C THR A 164 -18.28 -23.20 10.12
N LYS A 165 -19.30 -22.59 10.72
CA LYS A 165 -20.58 -22.29 10.07
C LYS A 165 -21.02 -20.86 10.31
N TRP A 166 -21.58 -20.22 9.29
CA TRP A 166 -22.07 -18.86 9.39
C TRP A 166 -23.25 -18.70 10.36
N ASN A 167 -24.04 -19.74 10.57
CA ASN A 167 -25.14 -19.74 11.54
C ASN A 167 -24.76 -20.29 12.92
N ASP A 168 -23.45 -20.26 13.28
CA ASP A 168 -22.99 -20.59 14.63
C ASP A 168 -23.64 -19.68 15.67
N ASP A 169 -23.88 -20.20 16.87
CA ASP A 169 -24.57 -19.45 17.92
C ASP A 169 -23.79 -18.20 18.37
N ALA A 170 -22.45 -18.20 18.28
CA ALA A 170 -21.65 -17.03 18.56
C ALA A 170 -21.90 -15.92 17.53
N ILE A 171 -21.91 -16.26 16.22
CA ILE A 171 -22.18 -15.27 15.17
C ILE A 171 -23.63 -14.77 15.25
N LYS A 172 -24.60 -15.65 15.53
CA LYS A 172 -26.00 -15.25 15.72
C LYS A 172 -26.20 -14.25 16.85
N ALA A 173 -25.48 -14.43 17.95
CA ALA A 173 -25.56 -13.53 19.10
C ALA A 173 -25.07 -12.10 18.78
N GLU A 174 -24.17 -11.96 17.84
CA GLU A 174 -23.62 -10.68 17.37
C GLU A 174 -24.45 -10.06 16.22
N ASN A 175 -25.42 -10.80 15.69
CA ASN A 175 -26.24 -10.44 14.52
C ASN A 175 -27.74 -10.66 14.75
N GLU A 176 -28.25 -10.21 15.91
CA GLU A 176 -29.65 -10.36 16.25
C GLU A 176 -30.58 -9.79 15.16
N GLY A 177 -31.53 -10.61 14.68
CA GLY A 177 -32.47 -10.23 13.63
C GLY A 177 -32.00 -10.48 12.21
N THR A 178 -30.74 -10.89 12.01
CA THR A 178 -30.20 -11.29 10.70
C THR A 178 -30.42 -12.78 10.47
N ASP A 179 -30.96 -13.16 9.32
CA ASP A 179 -31.15 -14.55 8.90
C ASP A 179 -29.84 -15.12 8.34
N LEU A 180 -29.03 -15.67 9.22
CA LEU A 180 -27.73 -16.26 8.88
C LEU A 180 -27.92 -17.65 8.28
N PRO A 181 -27.39 -17.92 7.05
CA PRO A 181 -27.58 -19.21 6.40
C PRO A 181 -26.81 -20.35 7.10
N GLU A 182 -27.37 -21.55 7.07
CA GLU A 182 -26.63 -22.76 7.45
C GLU A 182 -25.63 -23.14 6.35
N LYS A 183 -24.48 -22.44 6.37
CA LYS A 183 -23.42 -22.55 5.38
C LYS A 183 -22.08 -22.71 6.08
N ASP A 184 -21.22 -23.53 5.48
CA ASP A 184 -19.84 -23.69 5.98
C ASP A 184 -19.03 -22.44 5.70
N ILE A 185 -18.13 -22.09 6.62
CA ILE A 185 -17.15 -21.00 6.43
C ILE A 185 -15.91 -21.58 5.78
N THR A 186 -15.52 -21.03 4.62
CA THR A 186 -14.24 -21.34 3.97
C THR A 186 -13.27 -20.21 4.24
N VAL A 187 -12.28 -20.43 5.10
CA VAL A 187 -11.23 -19.45 5.35
C VAL A 187 -10.27 -19.42 4.17
N ILE A 188 -10.03 -18.23 3.61
CA ILE A 188 -9.01 -18.01 2.58
C ILE A 188 -7.86 -17.23 3.22
N PHE A 189 -6.64 -17.76 3.11
CA PHE A 189 -5.44 -17.15 3.70
C PHE A 189 -4.33 -16.97 2.66
N ARG A 190 -3.33 -16.17 2.99
CA ARG A 190 -2.16 -15.95 2.13
C ARG A 190 -1.21 -17.13 2.19
N SER A 191 -0.94 -17.74 1.03
CA SER A 191 0.00 -18.88 0.89
C SER A 191 1.45 -18.45 0.71
N ASP A 192 1.71 -17.17 0.43
CA ASP A 192 3.03 -16.57 0.33
C ASP A 192 3.51 -16.00 1.69
N GLU A 193 4.77 -15.62 1.78
CA GLU A 193 5.31 -14.91 2.96
C GLU A 193 4.79 -13.46 3.01
N SER A 194 3.59 -13.30 3.56
CA SER A 194 2.80 -12.08 3.53
C SER A 194 2.99 -11.22 4.79
N GLY A 195 3.30 -9.94 4.58
CA GLY A 195 3.27 -8.98 5.69
C GLY A 195 1.85 -8.69 6.18
N THR A 196 0.84 -8.75 5.30
CA THR A 196 -0.58 -8.66 5.71
C THR A 196 -0.93 -9.78 6.69
N SER A 197 -0.44 -11.02 6.44
CA SER A 197 -0.60 -12.13 7.40
C SER A 197 0.09 -11.87 8.72
N ASP A 198 1.32 -11.33 8.73
CA ASP A 198 2.05 -10.98 9.96
C ASP A 198 1.29 -9.89 10.74
N ASN A 199 0.76 -8.88 10.05
CA ASN A 199 -0.04 -7.81 10.65
C ASN A 199 -1.35 -8.33 11.27
N PHE A 200 -2.08 -9.13 10.52
CA PHE A 200 -3.35 -9.71 10.98
C PHE A 200 -3.17 -10.64 12.18
N GLN A 201 -2.13 -11.48 12.19
CA GLN A 201 -1.81 -12.34 13.32
C GLN A 201 -1.44 -11.54 14.58
N LYS A 202 -0.64 -10.47 14.43
CA LYS A 202 -0.31 -9.55 15.54
C LYS A 202 -1.55 -8.85 16.07
N PHE A 203 -2.44 -8.42 15.17
CA PHE A 203 -3.72 -7.85 15.57
C PHE A 203 -4.57 -8.84 16.37
N LEU A 204 -4.78 -10.05 15.88
CA LEU A 204 -5.56 -11.07 16.59
C LEU A 204 -4.95 -11.40 17.97
N LYS A 205 -3.62 -11.47 18.06
CA LYS A 205 -2.91 -11.69 19.32
C LYS A 205 -3.11 -10.53 20.29
N SER A 206 -3.02 -9.29 19.84
CA SER A 206 -3.23 -8.08 20.63
C SER A 206 -4.67 -7.96 21.11
N ALA A 207 -5.64 -8.13 20.20
CA ALA A 207 -7.05 -7.90 20.45
C ALA A 207 -7.69 -8.99 21.35
N THR A 208 -7.22 -10.25 21.26
CA THR A 208 -7.87 -11.37 21.94
C THR A 208 -7.00 -12.04 22.99
N GLY A 209 -5.67 -11.88 22.93
CA GLY A 209 -4.71 -12.64 23.74
C GLY A 209 -4.74 -14.16 23.49
N ASN A 210 -5.49 -14.62 22.50
CA ASN A 210 -5.82 -16.02 22.25
C ASN A 210 -5.35 -16.54 20.89
N TRP A 211 -4.41 -15.83 20.27
CA TRP A 211 -3.79 -16.20 19.00
C TRP A 211 -2.32 -16.59 19.21
N ASP A 212 -1.94 -17.81 18.81
CA ASP A 212 -0.66 -18.41 19.17
C ASP A 212 0.39 -18.37 18.02
N SER A 213 -0.03 -18.02 16.79
CA SER A 213 0.86 -17.95 15.65
C SER A 213 1.33 -16.52 15.38
N GLU A 214 2.47 -16.37 14.69
CA GLU A 214 3.05 -15.08 14.30
C GLU A 214 3.93 -15.21 13.05
N GLY A 215 4.21 -14.09 12.42
CA GLY A 215 5.11 -14.00 11.27
C GLY A 215 4.38 -14.01 9.94
N LYS A 216 5.17 -14.00 8.85
CA LYS A 216 4.67 -13.83 7.49
C LYS A 216 3.97 -15.07 6.92
N GLN A 217 4.13 -16.24 7.55
CA GLN A 217 3.40 -17.48 7.20
C GLN A 217 2.11 -17.54 8.02
N PHE A 218 0.97 -17.69 7.33
CA PHE A 218 -0.28 -17.94 8.01
C PHE A 218 -0.44 -19.44 8.30
N PRO A 219 -1.09 -19.85 9.44
CA PRO A 219 -1.36 -21.27 9.70
C PRO A 219 -2.20 -21.89 8.59
N ASP A 220 -1.77 -23.05 8.08
CA ASP A 220 -2.41 -23.76 6.97
C ASP A 220 -3.29 -24.94 7.40
N ALA A 221 -3.52 -25.08 8.71
CA ALA A 221 -4.36 -26.13 9.26
C ALA A 221 -5.87 -25.97 8.93
N VAL A 222 -6.30 -24.75 8.57
CA VAL A 222 -7.69 -24.40 8.31
C VAL A 222 -7.79 -23.55 7.04
N GLY A 223 -8.69 -23.93 6.13
CA GLY A 223 -8.99 -23.14 4.94
C GLY A 223 -8.10 -23.44 3.74
N GLU A 224 -8.06 -22.52 2.80
CA GLU A 224 -7.36 -22.63 1.52
C GLU A 224 -6.41 -21.46 1.31
N GLY A 225 -5.19 -21.76 0.82
CA GLY A 225 -4.18 -20.74 0.56
C GLY A 225 -4.28 -20.14 -0.85
N ALA A 226 -4.21 -18.80 -0.94
CA ALA A 226 -4.09 -18.10 -2.22
C ALA A 226 -2.89 -17.14 -2.22
N ASN A 227 -2.28 -16.96 -3.39
CA ASN A 227 -1.07 -16.14 -3.52
C ASN A 227 -1.39 -14.67 -3.74
N GLY A 228 -0.81 -13.81 -2.92
CA GLY A 228 -0.94 -12.36 -3.02
C GLY A 228 -2.33 -11.83 -2.61
N SER A 229 -2.43 -10.51 -2.44
CA SER A 229 -3.69 -9.84 -2.05
C SER A 229 -4.79 -9.99 -3.11
N SER A 230 -4.44 -9.89 -4.40
CA SER A 230 -5.41 -10.17 -5.48
C SER A 230 -5.90 -11.61 -5.48
N GLY A 231 -5.01 -12.58 -5.19
CA GLY A 231 -5.39 -14.00 -5.17
C GLY A 231 -6.41 -14.33 -4.08
N VAL A 232 -6.25 -13.81 -2.86
CA VAL A 232 -7.24 -14.04 -1.79
C VAL A 232 -8.55 -13.30 -2.08
N ALA A 233 -8.51 -12.09 -2.67
CA ALA A 233 -9.71 -11.35 -3.07
C ALA A 233 -10.50 -12.07 -4.19
N ASP A 234 -9.80 -12.61 -5.21
CA ASP A 234 -10.41 -13.38 -6.27
C ASP A 234 -11.05 -14.68 -5.75
N GLN A 235 -10.36 -15.35 -4.81
CA GLN A 235 -10.84 -16.61 -4.27
C GLN A 235 -12.06 -16.41 -3.37
N VAL A 236 -12.06 -15.39 -2.49
CA VAL A 236 -13.24 -15.09 -1.67
C VAL A 236 -14.44 -14.71 -2.53
N ALA A 237 -14.23 -13.98 -3.62
CA ALA A 237 -15.31 -13.64 -4.55
C ALA A 237 -15.92 -14.87 -5.25
N SER A 238 -15.11 -15.90 -5.50
CA SER A 238 -15.53 -17.10 -6.23
C SER A 238 -16.18 -18.19 -5.36
N ILE A 239 -15.99 -18.15 -4.05
CA ILE A 239 -16.44 -19.19 -3.11
C ILE A 239 -17.52 -18.63 -2.20
N ASP A 240 -18.74 -19.13 -2.37
CA ASP A 240 -19.87 -18.77 -1.51
C ASP A 240 -19.65 -19.33 -0.08
N GLY A 241 -19.71 -18.45 0.93
CA GLY A 241 -19.37 -18.74 2.31
C GLY A 241 -17.90 -18.50 2.68
N ALA A 242 -17.08 -18.02 1.76
CA ALA A 242 -15.69 -17.72 2.05
C ALA A 242 -15.52 -16.44 2.88
N ILE A 243 -14.40 -16.38 3.64
CA ILE A 243 -13.94 -15.24 4.42
C ILE A 243 -12.42 -15.10 4.30
N THR A 244 -11.92 -13.87 4.26
CA THR A 244 -10.49 -13.56 4.22
C THR A 244 -10.16 -12.25 4.93
N TYR A 245 -8.88 -12.01 5.17
CA TYR A 245 -8.31 -10.71 5.48
C TYR A 245 -7.55 -10.19 4.25
N VAL A 246 -7.83 -8.96 3.84
CA VAL A 246 -7.21 -8.34 2.67
C VAL A 246 -7.33 -6.82 2.77
N GLU A 247 -6.45 -6.09 2.12
CA GLU A 247 -6.53 -4.63 2.09
C GLU A 247 -7.86 -4.15 1.50
N ALA A 248 -8.43 -3.09 2.08
CA ALA A 248 -9.76 -2.58 1.71
C ALA A 248 -9.94 -2.32 0.21
N GLY A 249 -8.91 -1.79 -0.45
CA GLY A 249 -8.97 -1.53 -1.90
C GLY A 249 -9.24 -2.79 -2.73
N TYR A 250 -8.68 -3.96 -2.35
CA TYR A 250 -8.98 -5.23 -3.02
C TYR A 250 -10.38 -5.74 -2.70
N ALA A 251 -10.86 -5.57 -1.46
CA ALA A 251 -12.22 -5.95 -1.08
C ALA A 251 -13.26 -5.13 -1.85
N HIS A 252 -13.10 -3.81 -1.92
CA HIS A 252 -13.99 -2.91 -2.67
C HIS A 252 -14.04 -3.24 -4.17
N GLN A 253 -12.91 -3.63 -4.79
CA GLN A 253 -12.90 -4.06 -6.19
C GLN A 253 -13.78 -5.31 -6.46
N LYS A 254 -14.12 -6.07 -5.42
CA LYS A 254 -14.91 -7.30 -5.50
C LYS A 254 -16.36 -7.17 -5.02
N GLU A 255 -16.79 -5.98 -4.62
CA GLU A 255 -18.19 -5.74 -4.21
C GLU A 255 -19.20 -6.09 -5.31
N ALA A 256 -18.88 -5.77 -6.57
CA ALA A 256 -19.70 -6.14 -7.72
C ALA A 256 -19.79 -7.67 -7.94
N ASP A 257 -18.83 -8.42 -7.42
CA ASP A 257 -18.78 -9.89 -7.46
C ASP A 257 -19.45 -10.52 -6.19
N GLY A 258 -20.09 -9.70 -5.33
CA GLY A 258 -20.83 -10.17 -4.15
C GLY A 258 -19.99 -10.21 -2.86
N VAL A 259 -18.77 -9.73 -2.88
CA VAL A 259 -17.95 -9.61 -1.66
C VAL A 259 -18.44 -8.44 -0.81
N LYS A 260 -18.54 -8.67 0.50
CA LYS A 260 -18.87 -7.67 1.51
C LYS A 260 -17.74 -7.57 2.54
N ILE A 261 -17.72 -6.46 3.27
CA ILE A 261 -16.78 -6.21 4.37
C ILE A 261 -17.57 -6.30 5.68
N ALA A 262 -17.11 -7.15 6.61
CA ALA A 262 -17.73 -7.27 7.92
C ALA A 262 -17.46 -6.02 8.77
N LYS A 263 -18.45 -5.62 9.57
CA LYS A 263 -18.22 -4.68 10.67
C LYS A 263 -17.59 -5.44 11.82
N ILE A 264 -16.55 -4.86 12.41
CA ILE A 264 -15.80 -5.54 13.48
C ILE A 264 -16.07 -4.84 14.81
N ASP A 265 -16.44 -5.61 15.81
CA ASP A 265 -16.54 -5.12 17.19
C ASP A 265 -15.18 -5.28 17.89
N PHE A 266 -14.53 -4.14 18.10
CA PHE A 266 -13.25 -4.03 18.80
C PHE A 266 -13.42 -3.85 20.32
N GLY A 267 -14.64 -3.99 20.84
CA GLY A 267 -14.97 -3.90 22.27
C GLY A 267 -15.97 -2.80 22.62
N ASN A 268 -16.25 -1.86 21.70
CA ASN A 268 -17.19 -0.74 21.89
C ASN A 268 -18.37 -0.78 20.90
N GLY A 269 -18.68 -1.96 20.34
CA GLY A 269 -19.70 -2.19 19.34
C GLY A 269 -19.15 -2.28 17.90
N PRO A 270 -19.97 -2.74 16.93
CA PRO A 270 -19.52 -2.98 15.57
C PRO A 270 -19.14 -1.67 14.85
N VAL A 271 -17.93 -1.63 14.32
CA VAL A 271 -17.37 -0.51 13.55
C VAL A 271 -17.28 -0.88 12.08
N GLU A 272 -17.82 -0.02 11.22
CA GLU A 272 -17.67 -0.11 9.78
C GLU A 272 -16.29 0.40 9.36
N LEU A 273 -15.64 -0.30 8.41
CA LEU A 273 -14.41 0.16 7.81
C LEU A 273 -14.72 1.38 6.93
N SER A 274 -14.19 2.53 7.30
CA SER A 274 -14.34 3.80 6.59
C SER A 274 -13.13 4.70 6.84
N SER A 275 -12.94 5.73 6.02
CA SER A 275 -11.89 6.73 6.25
C SER A 275 -12.02 7.43 7.62
N GLU A 276 -13.26 7.62 8.10
CA GLU A 276 -13.52 8.24 9.41
C GLU A 276 -13.05 7.31 10.54
N SER A 277 -13.49 6.04 10.55
CA SER A 277 -13.14 5.08 11.61
C SER A 277 -11.64 4.73 11.62
N VAL A 278 -11.01 4.67 10.46
CA VAL A 278 -9.56 4.52 10.32
C VAL A 278 -8.83 5.77 10.82
N GLY A 279 -9.34 6.96 10.52
CA GLY A 279 -8.79 8.23 11.00
C GLY A 279 -8.72 8.31 12.52
N VAL A 280 -9.78 7.88 13.22
CA VAL A 280 -9.79 7.81 14.70
C VAL A 280 -8.67 6.92 15.22
N ALA A 281 -8.47 5.74 14.62
CA ALA A 281 -7.40 4.84 15.03
C ALA A 281 -6.00 5.38 14.73
N LEU A 282 -5.83 6.16 13.65
CA LEU A 282 -4.55 6.75 13.27
C LEU A 282 -4.08 7.87 14.23
N ASP A 283 -4.95 8.43 15.06
CA ASP A 283 -4.55 9.35 16.13
C ASP A 283 -3.61 8.67 17.15
N HIS A 284 -3.61 7.34 17.20
CA HIS A 284 -2.69 6.52 18.01
C HIS A 284 -1.41 6.08 17.26
N LEU A 285 -1.21 6.55 16.02
CA LEU A 285 -0.03 6.20 15.24
C LEU A 285 1.24 6.69 15.95
N ALA A 286 2.09 5.75 16.33
CA ALA A 286 3.35 6.02 17.00
C ALA A 286 4.48 5.23 16.33
N PHE A 287 5.71 5.69 16.51
CA PHE A 287 6.90 5.04 15.98
C PHE A 287 7.77 4.50 17.11
N LYS A 288 8.42 3.37 16.87
CA LYS A 288 9.40 2.77 17.77
C LYS A 288 10.70 3.59 17.74
N GLU A 289 11.47 3.53 18.81
CA GLU A 289 12.83 4.04 18.82
C GLU A 289 13.75 3.06 18.09
N THR A 290 14.38 3.51 17.01
CA THR A 290 15.20 2.68 16.10
C THR A 290 16.66 3.14 16.02
N GLY A 291 17.06 4.10 16.85
CA GLY A 291 18.41 4.70 16.82
C GLY A 291 18.61 5.76 15.74
N SER A 292 17.69 5.90 14.79
CA SER A 292 17.65 6.98 13.79
C SER A 292 16.22 7.50 13.66
N GLU A 293 16.05 8.82 13.62
CA GLU A 293 14.73 9.45 13.38
C GLU A 293 14.19 9.19 11.97
N HIS A 294 15.08 8.84 11.03
CA HIS A 294 14.74 8.53 9.65
C HIS A 294 14.30 7.08 9.44
N ASN A 295 14.60 6.18 10.37
CA ASN A 295 14.15 4.80 10.32
C ASN A 295 12.79 4.66 11.04
N MET A 296 11.71 4.77 10.31
CA MET A 296 10.35 4.96 10.84
C MET A 296 9.59 3.63 10.97
N VAL A 297 9.84 2.87 12.05
CA VAL A 297 9.09 1.64 12.34
C VAL A 297 7.87 1.96 13.20
N VAL A 298 6.69 1.65 12.70
CA VAL A 298 5.41 1.86 13.43
C VAL A 298 5.32 0.93 14.63
N ASP A 299 4.85 1.47 15.75
CA ASP A 299 4.48 0.72 16.95
C ASP A 299 3.06 0.16 16.80
N SER A 300 2.96 -0.97 16.11
CA SER A 300 1.67 -1.61 15.84
C SER A 300 0.93 -2.06 17.09
N GLU A 301 1.63 -2.31 18.21
CA GLU A 301 0.98 -2.67 19.47
C GLU A 301 0.16 -1.50 20.01
N LYS A 302 0.70 -0.27 19.94
CA LYS A 302 -0.06 0.93 20.33
C LYS A 302 -1.24 1.19 19.39
N LEU A 303 -1.05 0.98 18.09
CA LEU A 303 -2.11 1.15 17.11
C LEU A 303 -3.27 0.17 17.35
N PHE A 304 -2.95 -1.11 17.57
CA PHE A 304 -3.96 -2.15 17.81
C PHE A 304 -4.64 -2.06 19.19
N ALA A 305 -4.01 -1.37 20.15
CA ALA A 305 -4.55 -1.12 21.46
C ALA A 305 -5.49 0.10 21.52
N SER A 306 -5.80 0.74 20.38
CA SER A 306 -6.78 1.81 20.34
C SER A 306 -8.15 1.30 20.77
N ASP A 307 -8.70 1.90 21.82
CA ASP A 307 -10.00 1.59 22.41
C ASP A 307 -11.01 2.76 22.27
N ASP A 308 -10.72 3.71 21.40
CA ASP A 308 -11.59 4.83 21.11
C ASP A 308 -12.88 4.36 20.43
N GLU A 309 -14.01 4.96 20.84
CA GLU A 309 -15.31 4.68 20.23
C GLU A 309 -15.28 5.03 18.72
N GLY A 310 -15.65 4.07 17.89
CA GLY A 310 -15.65 4.21 16.42
C GLY A 310 -14.29 4.01 15.75
N ALA A 311 -13.21 3.69 16.48
CA ALA A 311 -11.92 3.38 15.88
C ALA A 311 -11.91 2.03 15.16
N TYR A 312 -11.28 2.00 13.97
CA TYR A 312 -10.97 0.77 13.22
C TYR A 312 -9.45 0.55 13.23
N PRO A 313 -8.88 -0.15 14.23
CA PRO A 313 -7.44 -0.24 14.42
C PRO A 313 -6.73 -1.29 13.56
N LEU A 314 -7.45 -2.16 12.84
CA LEU A 314 -6.84 -3.14 11.94
C LEU A 314 -6.30 -2.45 10.69
N ILE A 315 -5.18 -1.76 10.88
CA ILE A 315 -4.50 -0.94 9.87
C ILE A 315 -3.16 -1.59 9.51
N LEU A 316 -2.84 -1.55 8.24
CA LEU A 316 -1.59 -2.01 7.66
C LEU A 316 -0.75 -0.80 7.27
N THR A 317 0.46 -0.74 7.77
CA THR A 317 1.50 0.18 7.30
C THR A 317 2.50 -0.58 6.44
N THR A 318 2.64 -0.18 5.18
CA THR A 318 3.61 -0.77 4.28
C THR A 318 4.85 0.12 4.20
N TYR A 319 5.97 -0.48 4.54
CA TYR A 319 7.27 0.16 4.44
C TYR A 319 7.87 -0.04 3.05
N ASN A 320 8.49 1.00 2.54
CA ASN A 320 9.53 0.86 1.53
C ASN A 320 10.87 0.87 2.25
N ILE A 321 11.60 -0.25 2.15
CA ILE A 321 12.89 -0.46 2.80
C ILE A 321 13.98 -0.04 1.83
N VAL A 322 14.79 0.93 2.23
CA VAL A 322 15.85 1.53 1.43
C VAL A 322 17.15 1.56 2.21
N CYS A 323 18.30 1.62 1.53
CA CYS A 323 19.57 1.92 2.21
C CYS A 323 19.61 3.39 2.63
N SER A 324 20.08 3.67 3.84
CA SER A 324 20.38 5.05 4.27
C SER A 324 21.55 5.67 3.50
N ALA A 325 22.50 4.83 3.09
CA ALA A 325 23.65 5.14 2.25
C ALA A 325 24.17 3.84 1.62
N GLY A 326 25.04 3.96 0.61
CA GLY A 326 25.71 2.82 -0.02
C GLY A 326 25.15 2.44 -1.39
N TYR A 327 24.21 3.19 -1.92
CA TYR A 327 23.90 3.19 -3.35
C TYR A 327 25.03 3.86 -4.14
N ASP A 328 25.17 3.53 -5.42
CA ASP A 328 25.91 4.40 -6.33
C ASP A 328 25.14 5.71 -6.59
N GLU A 329 25.79 6.70 -7.22
CA GLU A 329 25.22 8.04 -7.40
C GLU A 329 23.93 8.02 -8.26
N GLU A 330 23.87 7.18 -9.29
CA GLU A 330 22.72 7.05 -10.17
C GLU A 330 21.53 6.41 -9.43
N THR A 331 21.73 5.28 -8.76
CA THR A 331 20.70 4.60 -7.97
C THR A 331 20.19 5.48 -6.83
N SER A 332 21.09 6.20 -6.12
CA SER A 332 20.69 7.13 -5.04
C SER A 332 19.80 8.25 -5.59
N ALA A 333 20.13 8.82 -6.75
CA ALA A 333 19.33 9.86 -7.40
C ALA A 333 17.93 9.32 -7.79
N LEU A 334 17.87 8.12 -8.37
CA LEU A 334 16.60 7.46 -8.75
C LEU A 334 15.72 7.15 -7.53
N VAL A 335 16.29 6.58 -6.45
CA VAL A 335 15.59 6.28 -5.21
C VAL A 335 15.00 7.55 -4.61
N LYS A 336 15.79 8.63 -4.51
CA LYS A 336 15.33 9.92 -3.99
C LYS A 336 14.23 10.53 -4.86
N ALA A 337 14.40 10.54 -6.18
CA ALA A 337 13.42 11.07 -7.12
C ALA A 337 12.09 10.30 -7.01
N PHE A 338 12.15 8.98 -7.00
CA PHE A 338 10.95 8.14 -6.85
C PHE A 338 10.22 8.39 -5.53
N PHE A 339 10.93 8.38 -4.40
CA PHE A 339 10.26 8.59 -3.12
C PHE A 339 9.79 10.03 -2.90
N ASN A 340 10.44 11.04 -3.49
CA ASN A 340 9.88 12.39 -3.54
C ASN A 340 8.56 12.41 -4.33
N THR A 341 8.52 11.76 -5.51
CA THR A 341 7.27 11.61 -6.27
C THR A 341 6.20 10.87 -5.46
N VAL A 342 6.55 9.81 -4.74
CA VAL A 342 5.62 9.10 -3.83
C VAL A 342 5.04 10.04 -2.78
N LEU A 343 5.86 10.89 -2.15
CA LEU A 343 5.43 11.81 -1.10
C LEU A 343 4.63 13.01 -1.63
N ASP A 344 4.86 13.42 -2.86
CA ASP A 344 4.12 14.50 -3.51
C ASP A 344 2.78 14.02 -4.10
N ASN A 345 2.61 12.70 -4.26
CA ASN A 345 1.38 12.07 -4.77
C ASN A 345 0.54 11.38 -3.69
N GLN A 346 0.58 11.88 -2.45
CA GLN A 346 -0.33 11.50 -1.38
C GLN A 346 -1.67 12.25 -1.56
N ASN A 347 -2.50 11.77 -2.49
CA ASN A 347 -3.65 12.50 -3.02
C ASN A 347 -4.89 11.61 -3.21
N GLN A 348 -5.96 12.17 -3.80
CA GLN A 348 -7.22 11.46 -4.04
C GLN A 348 -7.07 10.19 -4.89
N GLU A 349 -6.14 10.14 -5.86
CA GLU A 349 -5.91 8.93 -6.68
C GLU A 349 -5.44 7.76 -5.81
N LEU A 350 -4.66 8.05 -4.76
CA LEU A 350 -4.23 7.07 -3.77
C LEU A 350 -5.41 6.64 -2.85
N GLU A 351 -6.28 7.56 -2.44
CA GLU A 351 -7.51 7.23 -1.70
C GLU A 351 -8.44 6.34 -2.53
N ASP A 352 -8.65 6.67 -3.80
CA ASP A 352 -9.46 5.88 -4.73
C ASP A 352 -8.88 4.45 -4.94
N ALA A 353 -7.57 4.28 -4.74
CA ALA A 353 -6.90 2.98 -4.73
C ALA A 353 -7.06 2.22 -3.40
N GLY A 354 -7.71 2.80 -2.38
CA GLY A 354 -8.03 2.19 -1.09
C GLY A 354 -7.00 2.43 0.01
N PHE A 355 -6.19 3.46 -0.10
CA PHE A 355 -5.17 3.83 0.89
C PHE A 355 -5.49 5.16 1.58
N ILE A 356 -4.83 5.39 2.69
CA ILE A 356 -4.89 6.66 3.42
C ILE A 356 -3.63 7.45 3.10
N PRO A 357 -3.73 8.63 2.49
CA PRO A 357 -2.58 9.49 2.24
C PRO A 357 -1.87 9.90 3.54
N VAL A 358 -0.56 9.79 3.54
CA VAL A 358 0.24 10.29 4.67
C VAL A 358 0.27 11.81 4.66
N SER A 359 0.18 12.42 5.83
CA SER A 359 0.07 13.89 5.98
C SER A 359 0.71 14.37 7.28
N GLY A 360 0.75 15.69 7.48
CA GLY A 360 1.23 16.32 8.70
C GLY A 360 2.66 15.90 9.08
N ASP A 361 2.92 15.74 10.37
CA ASP A 361 4.24 15.40 10.91
C ASP A 361 4.80 14.09 10.33
N HIS A 362 3.93 13.13 9.98
CA HIS A 362 4.36 11.87 9.35
C HIS A 362 4.98 12.13 7.97
N LEU A 363 4.29 12.92 7.13
CA LEU A 363 4.78 13.30 5.80
C LEU A 363 6.10 14.10 5.89
N ASP A 364 6.17 15.06 6.82
CA ASP A 364 7.37 15.89 7.01
C ASP A 364 8.58 15.05 7.43
N ARG A 365 8.39 14.06 8.31
CA ARG A 365 9.44 13.11 8.69
C ARG A 365 9.88 12.23 7.53
N LEU A 366 8.95 11.75 6.70
CA LEU A 366 9.29 10.98 5.50
C LEU A 366 10.10 11.82 4.50
N LYS A 367 9.71 13.07 4.26
CA LYS A 367 10.48 14.00 3.41
C LYS A 367 11.92 14.18 3.95
N ALA A 368 12.07 14.41 5.25
CA ALA A 368 13.39 14.50 5.87
C ALA A 368 14.21 13.20 5.72
N ALA A 369 13.57 12.04 5.85
CA ALA A 369 14.25 10.75 5.66
C ALA A 369 14.71 10.56 4.21
N VAL A 370 13.88 10.86 3.21
CA VAL A 370 14.25 10.74 1.78
C VAL A 370 15.38 11.68 1.42
N GLU A 371 15.36 12.93 1.90
CA GLU A 371 16.45 13.89 1.68
C GLU A 371 17.78 13.41 2.29
N ALA A 372 17.75 12.70 3.42
CA ALA A 372 18.94 12.22 4.12
C ALA A 372 19.57 10.95 3.51
N ILE A 373 18.97 10.27 2.54
CA ILE A 373 19.54 9.14 1.79
C ILE A 373 20.82 9.60 1.07
N GLN A 374 21.90 8.79 1.11
CA GLN A 374 23.21 9.11 0.50
C GLN A 374 23.62 8.07 -0.54
#